data_a71e6556a77cc7dd29fb78524b154fd5
#
_entry.id   a71e6556a77cc7dd29fb78524b154fd5
#
_cell.length_a   1.000
_cell.length_b   1.000
_cell.length_c   1.000
_cell.angle_alpha   90.00
_cell.angle_beta   90.00
_cell.angle_gamma   90.00
#
_symmetry.space_group_name_H-M   'P 1'
#
loop_
_entity.id
_entity.type
_entity.pdbx_description
1 polymer ?
#
loop_
_entity_poly.entity_id
_entity_poly.type
_entity_poly.pdbx_seq_one_letter_code
_entity_poly.pdbx_strand_id
1 'polypeptide(L)'
;MRVITGIAKGKRLKTLDGQDVRPTTERVKEAIFSIIQFEIEGRRFLDLFSGSGQMGIEALSRGAKNAVFVDCRREAVNVIKSNLENTGLSHNALVINSDSLAYISRQQSEKFDLAFLDPPYGTGLLQKALPLTALQMKKTGTIICERPINEEIPEKINGFALDRNYRYGKIMISTYRYEDVTEE
;
A
#
# COMPACT_ATOMS: atom_id res chain seq x y z
N MET A 1 9.70 -14.98 -0.72
CA MET A 1 8.38 -14.35 -0.60
C MET A 1 7.43 -14.92 -1.64
N ARG A 2 6.13 -14.99 -1.37
CA ARG A 2 5.11 -15.56 -2.28
C ARG A 2 3.77 -14.83 -2.14
N VAL A 3 2.90 -15.02 -3.13
CA VAL A 3 1.48 -14.64 -3.05
C VAL A 3 0.76 -15.61 -2.12
N ILE A 4 0.00 -15.07 -1.15
CA ILE A 4 -0.62 -15.87 -0.09
C ILE A 4 -1.98 -16.41 -0.53
N THR A 5 -2.80 -15.57 -1.19
CA THR A 5 -4.21 -15.91 -1.50
C THR A 5 -4.58 -15.43 -2.91
N GLY A 6 -5.72 -15.90 -3.42
CA GLY A 6 -6.29 -15.46 -4.69
C GLY A 6 -5.78 -16.27 -5.90
N ILE A 7 -5.98 -15.68 -7.09
CA ILE A 7 -5.75 -16.37 -8.37
C ILE A 7 -4.27 -16.69 -8.66
N ALA A 8 -3.34 -15.93 -8.04
CA ALA A 8 -1.89 -16.16 -8.15
C ALA A 8 -1.28 -16.85 -6.90
N LYS A 9 -2.10 -17.46 -6.02
CA LYS A 9 -1.66 -18.12 -4.79
C LYS A 9 -0.48 -19.07 -5.03
N GLY A 10 0.54 -18.96 -4.16
CA GLY A 10 1.73 -19.81 -4.17
C GLY A 10 2.82 -19.35 -5.15
N LYS A 11 2.55 -18.42 -6.07
CA LYS A 11 3.57 -17.86 -6.97
C LYS A 11 4.66 -17.17 -6.17
N ARG A 12 5.92 -17.49 -6.46
CA ARG A 12 7.08 -16.87 -5.83
C ARG A 12 7.31 -15.48 -6.41
N LEU A 13 7.64 -14.54 -5.53
CA LEU A 13 7.99 -13.17 -5.90
C LEU A 13 9.48 -12.94 -5.68
N LYS A 14 10.13 -12.30 -6.66
CA LYS A 14 11.49 -11.78 -6.51
C LYS A 14 11.47 -10.66 -5.48
N THR A 15 12.52 -10.57 -4.69
CA THR A 15 12.78 -9.49 -3.74
C THR A 15 13.89 -8.60 -4.28
N LEU A 16 14.00 -7.40 -3.72
CA LEU A 16 15.15 -6.54 -3.96
C LEU A 16 16.34 -7.05 -3.15
N ASP A 17 17.51 -7.04 -3.74
CA ASP A 17 18.77 -7.34 -3.04
C ASP A 17 19.23 -6.08 -2.27
N GLY A 18 19.68 -6.26 -1.01
CA GLY A 18 20.24 -5.19 -0.20
C GLY A 18 19.84 -5.26 1.27
N GLN A 19 20.71 -4.73 2.14
CA GLN A 19 20.51 -4.76 3.61
C GLN A 19 19.44 -3.78 4.11
N ASP A 20 19.07 -2.78 3.28
CA ASP A 20 18.11 -1.73 3.65
C ASP A 20 16.66 -2.09 3.29
N VAL A 21 16.44 -3.22 2.62
CA VAL A 21 15.10 -3.67 2.25
C VAL A 21 14.63 -4.68 3.27
N ARG A 22 13.83 -4.24 4.22
CA ARG A 22 13.08 -5.11 5.12
C ARG A 22 11.75 -5.48 4.45
N PRO A 23 11.62 -6.69 3.88
CA PRO A 23 10.35 -7.07 3.30
C PRO A 23 9.32 -7.20 4.43
N THR A 24 8.13 -6.64 4.24
CA THR A 24 6.96 -6.97 5.06
C THR A 24 6.86 -8.48 5.15
N THR A 25 6.94 -9.02 6.37
CA THR A 25 6.93 -10.48 6.55
C THR A 25 5.63 -11.06 6.05
N GLU A 26 5.63 -12.32 5.59
CA GLU A 26 4.38 -13.00 5.15
C GLU A 26 3.28 -12.88 6.22
N ARG A 27 3.64 -12.96 7.50
CA ARG A 27 2.71 -12.83 8.62
C ARG A 27 2.07 -11.43 8.72
N VAL A 28 2.86 -10.37 8.55
CA VAL A 28 2.34 -8.99 8.58
C VAL A 28 1.48 -8.73 7.35
N LYS A 29 1.92 -9.18 6.17
CA LYS A 29 1.13 -9.10 4.94
C LYS A 29 -0.22 -9.82 5.09
N GLU A 30 -0.22 -11.03 5.62
CA GLU A 30 -1.45 -11.80 5.88
C GLU A 30 -2.39 -11.07 6.84
N ALA A 31 -1.84 -10.46 7.90
CA ALA A 31 -2.61 -9.67 8.84
C ALA A 31 -3.22 -8.41 8.19
N ILE A 32 -2.45 -7.66 7.39
CA ILE A 32 -2.96 -6.50 6.65
C ILE A 32 -4.13 -6.90 5.76
N PHE A 33 -3.97 -7.96 4.97
CA PHE A 33 -5.04 -8.42 4.08
C PHE A 33 -6.23 -9.05 4.80
N SER A 34 -6.07 -9.51 6.03
CA SER A 34 -7.19 -9.91 6.88
C SER A 34 -8.00 -8.72 7.37
N ILE A 35 -7.35 -7.59 7.66
CA ILE A 35 -8.02 -6.34 8.08
C ILE A 35 -8.95 -5.83 6.96
N ILE A 36 -8.49 -5.87 5.71
CA ILE A 36 -9.21 -5.32 4.55
C ILE A 36 -9.87 -6.38 3.66
N GLN A 37 -10.03 -7.63 4.12
CA GLN A 37 -10.43 -8.76 3.29
C GLN A 37 -11.75 -8.56 2.53
N PHE A 38 -12.70 -7.82 3.09
CA PHE A 38 -14.00 -7.53 2.47
C PHE A 38 -14.02 -6.24 1.63
N GLU A 39 -12.88 -5.55 1.55
CA GLU A 39 -12.77 -4.26 0.88
C GLU A 39 -11.94 -4.32 -0.40
N ILE A 40 -11.43 -5.49 -0.81
CA ILE A 40 -10.43 -5.61 -1.90
C ILE A 40 -11.08 -5.79 -3.25
N GLU A 41 -12.11 -6.65 -3.33
CA GLU A 41 -12.70 -7.04 -4.60
C GLU A 41 -13.29 -5.86 -5.37
N GLY A 42 -12.90 -5.73 -6.63
CA GLY A 42 -13.34 -4.65 -7.52
C GLY A 42 -12.75 -3.26 -7.20
N ARG A 43 -11.85 -3.15 -6.23
CA ARG A 43 -11.30 -1.87 -5.75
C ARG A 43 -10.02 -1.47 -6.45
N ARG A 44 -9.75 -0.16 -6.48
CA ARG A 44 -8.51 0.43 -6.97
C ARG A 44 -7.52 0.56 -5.82
N PHE A 45 -6.38 -0.11 -5.95
CA PHE A 45 -5.34 -0.19 -4.93
C PHE A 45 -4.13 0.69 -5.28
N LEU A 46 -3.60 1.43 -4.31
CA LEU A 46 -2.34 2.16 -4.40
C LEU A 46 -1.28 1.51 -3.51
N ASP A 47 -0.15 1.15 -4.09
CA ASP A 47 1.08 0.73 -3.41
C ASP A 47 2.11 1.84 -3.58
N LEU A 48 2.19 2.77 -2.62
CA LEU A 48 2.87 4.05 -2.83
C LEU A 48 4.40 3.97 -2.65
N PHE A 49 4.89 3.00 -1.90
CA PHE A 49 6.32 2.70 -1.71
C PHE A 49 6.55 1.22 -2.01
N SER A 50 6.35 0.85 -3.27
CA SER A 50 6.02 -0.51 -3.67
C SER A 50 7.12 -1.55 -3.45
N GLY A 51 8.40 -1.16 -3.45
CA GLY A 51 9.52 -2.09 -3.29
C GLY A 51 9.48 -3.21 -4.33
N SER A 52 9.22 -4.45 -3.89
CA SER A 52 9.05 -5.61 -4.77
C SER A 52 7.64 -5.75 -5.37
N GLY A 53 6.70 -4.87 -4.99
CA GLY A 53 5.31 -4.89 -5.44
C GLY A 53 4.44 -5.93 -4.75
N GLN A 54 4.92 -6.53 -3.66
CA GLN A 54 4.22 -7.65 -3.01
C GLN A 54 2.81 -7.32 -2.52
N MET A 55 2.57 -6.07 -2.08
CA MET A 55 1.26 -5.67 -1.56
C MET A 55 0.26 -5.44 -2.68
N GLY A 56 0.61 -4.69 -3.70
CA GLY A 56 -0.24 -4.49 -4.87
C GLY A 56 -0.51 -5.79 -5.64
N ILE A 57 0.48 -6.70 -5.76
CA ILE A 57 0.31 -8.01 -6.39
C ILE A 57 -0.64 -8.90 -5.58
N GLU A 58 -0.52 -8.90 -4.25
CA GLU A 58 -1.45 -9.62 -3.37
C GLU A 58 -2.87 -9.07 -3.51
N ALA A 59 -3.04 -7.74 -3.57
CA ALA A 59 -4.34 -7.10 -3.79
C ALA A 59 -4.96 -7.52 -5.13
N LEU A 60 -4.19 -7.49 -6.22
CA LEU A 60 -4.63 -7.96 -7.54
C LEU A 60 -5.01 -9.45 -7.53
N SER A 61 -4.21 -10.29 -6.87
CA SER A 61 -4.50 -11.71 -6.73
C SER A 61 -5.81 -11.99 -5.99
N ARG A 62 -6.20 -11.11 -5.07
CA ARG A 62 -7.44 -11.18 -4.28
C ARG A 62 -8.63 -10.47 -4.94
N GLY A 63 -8.51 -10.03 -6.19
CA GLY A 63 -9.62 -9.47 -6.96
C GLY A 63 -9.70 -7.95 -6.98
N ALA A 64 -8.65 -7.21 -6.59
CA ALA A 64 -8.61 -5.78 -6.85
C ALA A 64 -8.78 -5.50 -8.35
N LYS A 65 -9.56 -4.48 -8.70
CA LYS A 65 -9.84 -4.10 -10.09
C LYS A 65 -8.57 -3.70 -10.83
N ASN A 66 -7.76 -2.87 -10.18
CA ASN A 66 -6.43 -2.49 -10.65
C ASN A 66 -5.55 -2.07 -9.46
N ALA A 67 -4.24 -2.08 -9.70
CA ALA A 67 -3.26 -1.59 -8.73
C ALA A 67 -2.26 -0.64 -9.41
N VAL A 68 -1.94 0.44 -8.70
CA VAL A 68 -0.88 1.37 -9.07
C VAL A 68 0.29 1.18 -8.13
N PHE A 69 1.46 0.94 -8.70
CA PHE A 69 2.72 0.72 -8.01
C PHE A 69 3.62 1.92 -8.23
N VAL A 70 4.13 2.53 -7.16
CA VAL A 70 5.04 3.67 -7.24
C VAL A 70 6.32 3.36 -6.48
N ASP A 71 7.46 3.48 -7.14
CA ASP A 71 8.77 3.43 -6.50
C ASP A 71 9.75 4.32 -7.26
N CYS A 72 10.63 5.02 -6.54
CA CYS A 72 11.63 5.90 -7.14
C CYS A 72 12.82 5.12 -7.72
N ARG A 73 13.07 3.89 -7.25
CA ARG A 73 14.20 3.06 -7.68
C ARG A 73 13.85 2.29 -8.94
N ARG A 74 14.66 2.47 -9.98
CA ARG A 74 14.47 1.75 -11.25
C ARG A 74 14.56 0.22 -11.07
N GLU A 75 15.38 -0.24 -10.16
CA GLU A 75 15.52 -1.67 -9.84
C GLU A 75 14.21 -2.23 -9.27
N ALA A 76 13.57 -1.50 -8.35
CA ALA A 76 12.27 -1.88 -7.80
C ALA A 76 11.21 -1.99 -8.91
N VAL A 77 11.16 -1.00 -9.80
CA VAL A 77 10.24 -1.00 -10.96
C VAL A 77 10.47 -2.25 -11.84
N ASN A 78 11.71 -2.64 -12.10
CA ASN A 78 12.03 -3.83 -12.87
C ASN A 78 11.59 -5.12 -12.14
N VAL A 79 11.82 -5.19 -10.83
CA VAL A 79 11.37 -6.33 -10.01
C VAL A 79 9.85 -6.43 -10.01
N ILE A 80 9.13 -5.32 -9.81
CA ILE A 80 7.65 -5.27 -9.86
C ILE A 80 7.14 -5.82 -11.20
N LYS A 81 7.67 -5.32 -12.33
CA LYS A 81 7.28 -5.78 -13.66
C LYS A 81 7.51 -7.28 -13.84
N SER A 82 8.69 -7.78 -13.45
CA SER A 82 9.00 -9.21 -13.51
C SER A 82 8.05 -10.05 -12.64
N ASN A 83 7.68 -9.56 -11.45
CA ASN A 83 6.75 -10.24 -10.57
C ASN A 83 5.32 -10.26 -11.13
N LEU A 84 4.89 -9.16 -11.75
CA LEU A 84 3.59 -9.05 -12.43
C LEU A 84 3.49 -10.01 -13.62
N GLU A 85 4.54 -10.12 -14.44
CA GLU A 85 4.61 -11.09 -15.54
C GLU A 85 4.54 -12.52 -15.02
N ASN A 86 5.35 -12.85 -14.00
CA ASN A 86 5.37 -14.20 -13.41
C ASN A 86 4.02 -14.60 -12.79
N THR A 87 3.27 -13.64 -12.26
CA THR A 87 1.96 -13.88 -11.66
C THR A 87 0.82 -13.82 -12.67
N GLY A 88 1.04 -13.27 -13.87
CA GLY A 88 0.01 -13.08 -14.91
C GLY A 88 -0.93 -11.90 -14.64
N LEU A 89 -0.51 -10.95 -13.78
CA LEU A 89 -1.35 -9.83 -13.30
C LEU A 89 -1.04 -8.49 -13.96
N SER A 90 -0.16 -8.46 -14.97
CA SER A 90 0.32 -7.22 -15.62
C SER A 90 -0.80 -6.37 -16.24
N HIS A 91 -1.87 -6.98 -16.70
CA HIS A 91 -2.96 -6.29 -17.39
C HIS A 91 -3.80 -5.37 -16.49
N ASN A 92 -3.77 -5.58 -15.18
CA ASN A 92 -4.47 -4.77 -14.18
C ASN A 92 -3.50 -3.91 -13.34
N ALA A 93 -2.28 -3.75 -13.78
CA ALA A 93 -1.22 -3.05 -13.05
C ALA A 93 -0.69 -1.84 -13.81
N LEU A 94 -0.50 -0.73 -13.10
CA LEU A 94 0.22 0.44 -13.58
C LEU A 94 1.47 0.65 -12.72
N VAL A 95 2.65 0.56 -13.31
CA VAL A 95 3.93 0.70 -12.60
C VAL A 95 4.59 2.03 -12.97
N ILE A 96 4.80 2.88 -11.97
CA ILE A 96 5.30 4.24 -12.10
C ILE A 96 6.68 4.35 -11.45
N ASN A 97 7.69 4.76 -12.23
CA ASN A 97 8.99 5.14 -11.69
C ASN A 97 8.97 6.63 -11.35
N SER A 98 8.74 6.96 -10.10
CA SER A 98 8.66 8.35 -9.62
C SER A 98 8.96 8.41 -8.13
N ASP A 99 9.39 9.58 -7.68
CA ASP A 99 9.30 9.92 -6.26
C ASP A 99 7.84 9.84 -5.80
N SER A 100 7.61 9.20 -4.65
CA SER A 100 6.27 8.90 -4.14
C SER A 100 5.50 10.17 -3.75
N LEU A 101 6.17 11.17 -3.16
CA LEU A 101 5.53 12.43 -2.82
C LEU A 101 5.19 13.23 -4.08
N ALA A 102 6.11 13.26 -5.05
CA ALA A 102 5.87 13.93 -6.34
C ALA A 102 4.72 13.28 -7.13
N TYR A 103 4.57 11.95 -7.04
CA TYR A 103 3.45 11.26 -7.66
C TYR A 103 2.12 11.59 -6.98
N ILE A 104 2.03 11.42 -5.65
CA ILE A 104 0.77 11.54 -4.92
C ILE A 104 0.30 13.00 -4.76
N SER A 105 1.19 13.98 -4.89
CA SER A 105 0.83 15.40 -4.90
C SER A 105 0.07 15.83 -6.16
N ARG A 106 0.17 15.06 -7.25
CA ARG A 106 -0.56 15.34 -8.48
C ARG A 106 -1.98 14.83 -8.36
N GLN A 107 -2.95 15.62 -8.85
CA GLN A 107 -4.33 15.19 -8.89
C GLN A 107 -4.46 13.94 -9.77
N GLN A 108 -5.02 12.87 -9.21
CA GLN A 108 -5.30 11.65 -9.93
C GLN A 108 -6.64 11.78 -10.69
N SER A 109 -6.69 11.21 -11.90
CA SER A 109 -7.92 11.19 -12.70
C SER A 109 -9.03 10.37 -12.05
N GLU A 110 -8.64 9.35 -11.30
CA GLU A 110 -9.54 8.48 -10.54
C GLU A 110 -8.97 8.26 -9.15
N LYS A 111 -9.80 8.47 -8.10
CA LYS A 111 -9.40 8.30 -6.71
C LYS A 111 -9.26 6.82 -6.34
N PHE A 112 -8.44 6.56 -5.32
CA PHE A 112 -8.17 5.21 -4.81
C PHE A 112 -9.22 4.79 -3.77
N ASP A 113 -9.49 3.49 -3.73
CA ASP A 113 -10.30 2.86 -2.69
C ASP A 113 -9.43 2.39 -1.52
N LEU A 114 -8.25 1.86 -1.82
CA LEU A 114 -7.29 1.36 -0.85
C LEU A 114 -5.91 1.93 -1.15
N ALA A 115 -5.17 2.34 -0.12
CA ALA A 115 -3.79 2.76 -0.23
C ALA A 115 -2.93 2.12 0.84
N PHE A 116 -1.76 1.60 0.45
CA PHE A 116 -0.75 1.08 1.36
C PHE A 116 0.51 1.94 1.29
N LEU A 117 1.00 2.35 2.46
CA LEU A 117 2.18 3.20 2.65
C LEU A 117 3.17 2.51 3.58
N ASP A 118 4.34 2.16 3.05
CA ASP A 118 5.46 1.61 3.81
C ASP A 118 6.78 2.28 3.40
N PRO A 119 6.95 3.57 3.73
CA PRO A 119 8.18 4.29 3.41
C PRO A 119 9.35 3.81 4.27
N PRO A 120 10.60 4.11 3.87
CA PRO A 120 11.77 3.87 4.70
C PRO A 120 11.63 4.56 6.06
N TYR A 121 11.91 3.83 7.14
CA TYR A 121 11.74 4.30 8.52
C TYR A 121 12.67 5.47 8.85
N GLY A 122 12.20 6.37 9.71
CA GLY A 122 12.99 7.50 10.21
C GLY A 122 13.25 8.62 9.18
N THR A 123 12.58 8.59 8.03
CA THR A 123 12.75 9.59 6.96
C THR A 123 11.74 10.73 7.02
N GLY A 124 10.70 10.62 7.84
CA GLY A 124 9.58 11.57 7.86
C GLY A 124 8.71 11.54 6.60
N LEU A 125 8.88 10.55 5.73
CA LEU A 125 8.11 10.42 4.50
C LEU A 125 6.66 10.05 4.78
N LEU A 126 6.40 9.24 5.80
CA LEU A 126 5.04 8.83 6.15
C LEU A 126 4.17 10.03 6.52
N GLN A 127 4.66 10.91 7.39
CA GLN A 127 3.96 12.11 7.82
C GLN A 127 3.63 13.06 6.65
N LYS A 128 4.52 13.12 5.64
CA LYS A 128 4.32 13.93 4.42
C LYS A 128 3.37 13.26 3.44
N ALA A 129 3.45 11.94 3.28
CA ALA A 129 2.65 11.19 2.33
C ALA A 129 1.18 11.04 2.75
N LEU A 130 0.91 10.84 4.04
CA LEU A 130 -0.43 10.59 4.58
C LEU A 130 -1.45 11.67 4.16
N PRO A 131 -1.23 12.98 4.40
CA PRO A 131 -2.20 14.01 4.02
C PRO A 131 -2.38 14.12 2.50
N LEU A 132 -1.32 13.94 1.72
CA LEU A 132 -1.40 13.95 0.25
C LEU A 132 -2.19 12.75 -0.27
N THR A 133 -1.98 11.57 0.33
CA THR A 133 -2.73 10.36 -0.01
C THR A 133 -4.22 10.53 0.29
N ALA A 134 -4.57 11.08 1.44
CA ALA A 134 -5.96 11.31 1.83
C ALA A 134 -6.73 12.15 0.80
N LEU A 135 -6.09 13.14 0.17
CA LEU A 135 -6.68 13.95 -0.91
C LEU A 135 -6.99 13.13 -2.17
N GLN A 136 -6.32 12.00 -2.38
CA GLN A 136 -6.50 11.12 -3.55
C GLN A 136 -7.40 9.91 -3.26
N MET A 137 -7.92 9.80 -2.04
CA MET A 137 -8.81 8.70 -1.63
C MET A 137 -10.29 9.03 -1.88
N LYS A 138 -11.08 7.99 -2.13
CA LYS A 138 -12.54 8.07 -2.00
C LYS A 138 -12.90 8.15 -0.52
N LYS A 139 -14.02 8.80 -0.18
CA LYS A 139 -14.52 8.84 1.21
C LYS A 139 -14.80 7.44 1.80
N THR A 140 -15.18 6.48 0.96
CA THR A 140 -15.37 5.07 1.36
C THR A 140 -14.07 4.27 1.42
N GLY A 141 -12.92 4.91 1.21
CA GLY A 141 -11.63 4.23 1.12
C GLY A 141 -10.93 4.06 2.46
N THR A 142 -9.90 3.22 2.46
CA THR A 142 -9.07 2.96 3.62
C THR A 142 -7.61 3.21 3.26
N ILE A 143 -6.89 3.97 4.12
CA ILE A 143 -5.44 4.12 4.05
C ILE A 143 -4.83 3.20 5.10
N ILE A 144 -3.86 2.39 4.70
CA ILE A 144 -3.11 1.50 5.57
C ILE A 144 -1.65 1.94 5.54
N CYS A 145 -1.04 2.11 6.71
CA CYS A 145 0.39 2.38 6.77
C CYS A 145 1.12 1.44 7.73
N GLU A 146 2.33 1.05 7.33
CA GLU A 146 3.29 0.33 8.16
C GLU A 146 4.30 1.33 8.72
N ARG A 147 4.59 1.24 10.02
CA ARG A 147 5.55 2.12 10.71
C ARG A 147 6.20 1.44 11.91
N PRO A 148 7.35 1.93 12.39
CA PRO A 148 7.85 1.58 13.71
C PRO A 148 6.85 2.00 14.81
N ILE A 149 6.82 1.26 15.91
CA ILE A 149 5.87 1.53 17.03
C ILE A 149 6.08 2.90 17.68
N ASN A 150 7.27 3.47 17.57
CA ASN A 150 7.66 4.76 18.15
C ASN A 150 7.57 5.92 17.14
N GLU A 151 7.15 5.68 15.91
CA GLU A 151 6.93 6.73 14.93
C GLU A 151 5.53 7.32 15.13
N GLU A 152 5.47 8.62 15.39
CA GLU A 152 4.20 9.34 15.57
C GLU A 152 3.58 9.67 14.21
N ILE A 153 2.26 9.56 14.14
CA ILE A 153 1.46 9.91 12.97
C ILE A 153 0.28 10.79 13.41
N PRO A 154 -0.22 11.67 12.54
CA PRO A 154 -1.36 12.52 12.86
C PRO A 154 -2.63 11.69 13.10
N GLU A 155 -3.47 12.10 14.06
CA GLU A 155 -4.75 11.44 14.30
C GLU A 155 -5.78 11.75 13.21
N LYS A 156 -5.69 12.93 12.56
CA LYS A 156 -6.60 13.35 11.49
C LYS A 156 -5.84 13.92 10.30
N ILE A 157 -6.27 13.53 9.09
CA ILE A 157 -5.69 13.95 7.82
C ILE A 157 -6.78 14.16 6.76
N ASN A 158 -7.06 15.41 6.38
CA ASN A 158 -7.97 15.75 5.27
C ASN A 158 -9.30 14.96 5.27
N GLY A 159 -9.98 14.92 6.43
CA GLY A 159 -11.27 14.23 6.59
C GLY A 159 -11.15 12.74 6.92
N PHE A 160 -9.95 12.18 6.91
CA PHE A 160 -9.68 10.82 7.42
C PHE A 160 -9.19 10.89 8.86
N ALA A 161 -9.67 10.00 9.70
CA ALA A 161 -9.19 9.82 11.07
C ALA A 161 -8.50 8.48 11.24
N LEU A 162 -7.56 8.42 12.18
CA LEU A 162 -6.94 7.19 12.63
C LEU A 162 -8.01 6.29 13.24
N ASP A 163 -8.32 5.16 12.57
CA ASP A 163 -9.34 4.21 12.98
C ASP A 163 -8.78 3.20 14.00
N ARG A 164 -7.70 2.51 13.62
CA ARG A 164 -7.10 1.45 14.46
C ARG A 164 -5.60 1.36 14.31
N ASN A 165 -4.97 0.86 15.38
CA ASN A 165 -3.56 0.47 15.42
C ASN A 165 -3.45 -1.02 15.77
N TYR A 166 -2.68 -1.76 14.98
CA TYR A 166 -2.41 -3.19 15.16
C TYR A 166 -0.90 -3.40 15.34
N ARG A 167 -0.50 -3.92 16.50
CA ARG A 167 0.92 -4.12 16.81
C ARG A 167 1.40 -5.51 16.43
N TYR A 168 2.49 -5.56 15.67
CA TYR A 168 3.21 -6.78 15.29
C TYR A 168 4.70 -6.66 15.66
N GLY A 169 5.04 -7.06 16.88
CA GLY A 169 6.40 -6.90 17.40
C GLY A 169 6.83 -5.44 17.49
N LYS A 170 7.78 -5.03 16.66
CA LYS A 170 8.29 -3.65 16.57
C LYS A 170 7.60 -2.81 15.47
N ILE A 171 6.64 -3.40 14.77
CA ILE A 171 5.88 -2.77 13.69
C ILE A 171 4.48 -2.44 14.18
N MET A 172 3.96 -1.31 13.72
CA MET A 172 2.58 -0.90 13.88
C MET A 172 1.94 -0.78 12.49
N ILE A 173 0.81 -1.44 12.29
CA ILE A 173 -0.08 -1.21 11.16
C ILE A 173 -1.17 -0.27 11.63
N SER A 174 -1.32 0.87 10.96
CA SER A 174 -2.33 1.87 11.29
C SER A 174 -3.29 2.03 10.12
N THR A 175 -4.58 2.13 10.40
CA THR A 175 -5.62 2.35 9.39
C THR A 175 -6.28 3.69 9.60
N TYR A 176 -6.58 4.38 8.47
CA TYR A 176 -7.37 5.60 8.46
C TYR A 176 -8.63 5.38 7.65
N ARG A 177 -9.73 5.90 8.16
CA ARG A 177 -11.03 5.93 7.49
C ARG A 177 -11.60 7.34 7.47
N TYR A 178 -12.44 7.63 6.49
CA TYR A 178 -13.11 8.93 6.42
C TYR A 178 -14.09 9.06 7.60
N GLU A 179 -13.98 10.20 8.31
CA GLU A 179 -14.99 10.54 9.32
C GLU A 179 -16.23 11.08 8.59
N ASP A 180 -17.34 10.36 8.62
CA ASP A 180 -18.62 10.95 8.33
C ASP A 180 -18.96 11.90 9.47
N VAL A 181 -18.74 13.19 9.24
CA VAL A 181 -19.29 14.22 10.11
C VAL A 181 -20.80 14.17 9.86
N THR A 182 -21.51 13.38 10.66
CA THR A 182 -22.95 13.57 10.83
C THR A 182 -23.11 14.99 11.39
N GLU A 183 -23.54 15.92 10.54
CA GLU A 183 -24.02 17.22 10.99
C GLU A 183 -25.22 16.92 11.93
N GLU A 184 -25.00 17.19 13.25
CA GLU A 184 -26.09 17.29 14.21
C GLU A 184 -26.90 18.55 13.98
#